data_53f7bff0a3f71860dbfea6f8d9f6f151
#
_entry.id   53f7bff0a3f71860dbfea6f8d9f6f151
#
_cell.length_a   1.000
_cell.length_b   1.000
_cell.length_c   1.000
_cell.angle_alpha   90.00
_cell.angle_beta   90.00
_cell.angle_gamma   90.00
#
_symmetry.space_group_name_H-M   'P 1'
#
loop_
_entity.id
_entity.type
_entity.pdbx_description
1 polymer ?
#
loop_
_entity_poly.entity_id
_entity_poly.type
_entity_poly.pdbx_seq_one_letter_code
_entity_poly.pdbx_strand_id
1 'polypeptide(L)'
;MCRILGLSRQSYYYQSKPKKDESELEEVVAEEFIRSRKAYGSRKIKKALSKQGIQISRRKISRIMKNRGLKSSYTVAYFKVHHSTCNEAKTTNVLNRKFLRDNPLEAIVTDLTYVRVGKKWNYVCFILDLFNREILGYSCGEHKDAVLVKKAFSRIKQPLTEVEIFHTDRGKEFDNQAIDELLTTFDINRSLSHKGCPFDNAVAESTYKSLKVEFVYQYTFETLQQLDLELFDYVN
;
A
#
# COMPACT_ATOMS: atom_id res chain seq x y z
N MET A 1 -6.10 -24.18 57.39
CA MET A 1 -6.84 -24.35 56.11
C MET A 1 -5.91 -24.17 54.89
N CYS A 2 -5.29 -23.02 54.65
CA CYS A 2 -4.44 -22.82 53.43
C CYS A 2 -3.26 -23.82 53.33
N ARG A 3 -2.64 -24.23 54.41
CA ARG A 3 -1.59 -25.27 54.42
C ARG A 3 -2.11 -26.65 53.99
N ILE A 4 -3.33 -27.01 54.38
CA ILE A 4 -3.95 -28.30 54.07
C ILE A 4 -4.35 -28.35 52.59
N LEU A 5 -4.75 -27.21 52.02
CA LEU A 5 -5.17 -27.07 50.62
C LEU A 5 -4.01 -26.75 49.66
N GLY A 6 -2.77 -26.61 50.15
CA GLY A 6 -1.63 -26.24 49.31
C GLY A 6 -1.70 -24.88 48.67
N LEU A 7 -2.56 -23.97 49.21
CA LEU A 7 -2.77 -22.63 48.70
C LEU A 7 -2.00 -21.59 49.50
N SER A 8 -1.40 -20.59 48.83
CA SER A 8 -0.80 -19.46 49.54
C SER A 8 -1.91 -18.60 50.17
N ARG A 9 -1.66 -18.04 51.41
CA ARG A 9 -2.58 -17.10 52.03
C ARG A 9 -2.87 -15.90 51.09
N GLN A 10 -1.87 -15.45 50.37
CA GLN A 10 -1.97 -14.34 49.44
C GLN A 10 -2.94 -14.63 48.28
N SER A 11 -2.92 -15.86 47.71
CA SER A 11 -3.86 -16.29 46.68
C SER A 11 -5.30 -16.40 47.21
N TYR A 12 -5.49 -16.83 48.46
CA TYR A 12 -6.80 -16.96 49.07
C TYR A 12 -7.50 -15.60 49.34
N TYR A 13 -6.72 -14.59 49.78
CA TYR A 13 -7.24 -13.25 50.05
C TYR A 13 -7.13 -12.30 48.83
N TYR A 14 -6.62 -12.76 47.68
CA TYR A 14 -6.50 -11.94 46.51
C TYR A 14 -7.87 -11.59 45.94
N GLN A 15 -8.25 -10.33 46.06
CA GLN A 15 -9.39 -9.77 45.35
C GLN A 15 -8.90 -9.09 44.08
N SER A 16 -9.39 -9.55 42.93
CA SER A 16 -9.07 -8.88 41.67
C SER A 16 -9.58 -7.45 41.67
N LYS A 17 -8.71 -6.50 41.36
CA LYS A 17 -9.16 -5.11 41.19
C LYS A 17 -10.24 -5.05 40.11
N PRO A 18 -11.30 -4.23 40.30
CA PRO A 18 -12.32 -4.05 39.30
C PRO A 18 -11.63 -3.61 37.98
N LYS A 19 -12.02 -4.22 36.87
CA LYS A 19 -11.53 -3.83 35.56
C LYS A 19 -11.95 -2.38 35.32
N LYS A 20 -10.99 -1.52 34.97
CA LYS A 20 -11.30 -0.16 34.52
C LYS A 20 -12.21 -0.26 33.31
N ASP A 21 -13.22 0.60 33.25
CA ASP A 21 -14.03 0.73 32.05
C ASP A 21 -13.14 1.16 30.89
N GLU A 22 -13.14 0.38 29.81
CA GLU A 22 -12.33 0.59 28.63
C GLU A 22 -13.21 0.84 27.38
N SER A 23 -14.53 1.04 27.61
CA SER A 23 -15.54 1.15 26.54
C SER A 23 -15.19 2.24 25.53
N GLU A 24 -14.87 3.44 25.99
CA GLU A 24 -14.48 4.55 25.13
C GLU A 24 -13.24 4.21 24.27
N LEU A 25 -12.26 3.56 24.90
CA LEU A 25 -11.03 3.20 24.20
C LEU A 25 -11.24 2.08 23.17
N GLU A 26 -12.17 1.17 23.48
CA GLU A 26 -12.56 0.12 22.55
C GLU A 26 -13.28 0.69 21.31
N GLU A 27 -14.12 1.72 21.52
CA GLU A 27 -14.79 2.42 20.43
C GLU A 27 -13.81 3.15 19.53
N VAL A 28 -12.90 3.92 20.10
CA VAL A 28 -11.85 4.62 19.36
C VAL A 28 -11.00 3.67 18.51
N VAL A 29 -10.65 2.50 19.05
CA VAL A 29 -9.91 1.47 18.29
C VAL A 29 -10.77 0.89 17.14
N ALA A 30 -12.07 0.67 17.40
CA ALA A 30 -12.99 0.15 16.38
C ALA A 30 -13.24 1.16 15.26
N GLU A 31 -13.45 2.42 15.60
CA GLU A 31 -13.60 3.51 14.61
C GLU A 31 -12.37 3.66 13.72
N GLU A 32 -11.16 3.66 14.33
CA GLU A 32 -9.92 3.73 13.56
C GLU A 32 -9.75 2.51 12.63
N PHE A 33 -10.16 1.32 13.09
CA PHE A 33 -10.16 0.13 12.27
C PHE A 33 -11.13 0.23 11.08
N ILE A 34 -12.33 0.76 11.30
CA ILE A 34 -13.34 0.97 10.24
C ILE A 34 -12.85 2.05 9.27
N ARG A 35 -12.34 3.18 9.78
CA ARG A 35 -11.79 4.27 8.98
C ARG A 35 -10.65 3.81 8.06
N SER A 36 -9.84 2.86 8.53
CA SER A 36 -8.79 2.21 7.73
C SER A 36 -9.32 1.18 6.73
N ARG A 37 -10.61 1.14 6.44
CA ARG A 37 -11.23 0.14 5.56
C ARG A 37 -10.91 -1.30 5.99
N LYS A 38 -10.87 -1.54 7.31
CA LYS A 38 -10.53 -2.82 7.95
C LYS A 38 -9.13 -3.36 7.59
N ALA A 39 -8.25 -2.51 7.06
CA ALA A 39 -6.91 -2.88 6.63
C ALA A 39 -5.88 -2.84 7.78
N TYR A 40 -6.08 -1.96 8.78
CA TYR A 40 -5.09 -1.76 9.83
C TYR A 40 -5.07 -2.87 10.87
N GLY A 41 -3.87 -3.43 11.11
CA GLY A 41 -3.59 -4.25 12.28
C GLY A 41 -3.12 -3.38 13.46
N SER A 42 -2.91 -4.00 14.62
CA SER A 42 -2.56 -3.32 15.88
C SER A 42 -1.35 -2.37 15.81
N ARG A 43 -0.40 -2.59 14.89
CA ARG A 43 0.76 -1.70 14.69
C ARG A 43 0.36 -0.40 14.02
N LYS A 44 -0.39 -0.48 12.91
CA LYS A 44 -0.86 0.69 12.16
C LYS A 44 -1.87 1.49 12.98
N ILE A 45 -2.82 0.83 13.66
CA ILE A 45 -3.77 1.48 14.58
C ILE A 45 -3.03 2.24 15.69
N LYS A 46 -2.02 1.64 16.33
CA LYS A 46 -1.21 2.34 17.33
C LYS A 46 -0.61 3.63 16.78
N LYS A 47 -0.04 3.58 15.56
CA LYS A 47 0.59 4.74 14.92
C LYS A 47 -0.46 5.82 14.59
N ALA A 48 -1.63 5.44 14.10
CA ALA A 48 -2.71 6.37 13.78
C ALA A 48 -3.25 7.06 15.04
N LEU A 49 -3.54 6.31 16.11
CA LEU A 49 -3.99 6.86 17.38
C LEU A 49 -2.93 7.76 18.06
N SER A 50 -1.65 7.39 17.92
CA SER A 50 -0.56 8.23 18.42
C SER A 50 -0.49 9.61 17.73
N LYS A 51 -0.81 9.69 16.43
CA LYS A 51 -0.93 10.96 15.70
C LYS A 51 -2.08 11.82 16.20
N GLN A 52 -3.11 11.21 16.77
CA GLN A 52 -4.27 11.87 17.40
C GLN A 52 -4.03 12.21 18.89
N GLY A 53 -2.80 12.00 19.40
CA GLY A 53 -2.45 12.23 20.80
C GLY A 53 -2.82 11.09 21.75
N ILE A 54 -3.41 9.98 21.27
CA ILE A 54 -3.85 8.86 22.09
C ILE A 54 -2.71 7.84 22.26
N GLN A 55 -2.17 7.74 23.47
CA GLN A 55 -1.09 6.81 23.79
C GLN A 55 -1.63 5.48 24.33
N ILE A 56 -1.54 4.44 23.52
CA ILE A 56 -2.02 3.09 23.84
C ILE A 56 -0.99 2.03 23.48
N SER A 57 -0.85 0.99 24.31
CA SER A 57 0.07 -0.10 24.04
C SER A 57 -0.46 -1.03 22.94
N ARG A 58 0.44 -1.56 22.10
CA ARG A 58 0.08 -2.53 21.06
C ARG A 58 -0.63 -3.78 21.61
N ARG A 59 -0.22 -4.25 22.82
CA ARG A 59 -0.86 -5.39 23.49
C ARG A 59 -2.33 -5.11 23.80
N LYS A 60 -2.64 -3.89 24.26
CA LYS A 60 -3.99 -3.48 24.59
C LYS A 60 -4.85 -3.40 23.32
N ILE A 61 -4.34 -2.79 22.24
CA ILE A 61 -5.02 -2.76 20.93
C ILE A 61 -5.30 -4.18 20.43
N SER A 62 -4.29 -5.07 20.47
CA SER A 62 -4.48 -6.46 20.01
C SER A 62 -5.53 -7.22 20.83
N ARG A 63 -5.63 -6.96 22.14
CA ARG A 63 -6.66 -7.52 23.01
C ARG A 63 -8.04 -7.01 22.63
N ILE A 64 -8.19 -5.70 22.43
CA ILE A 64 -9.43 -5.07 21.99
C ILE A 64 -9.88 -5.63 20.63
N MET A 65 -8.97 -5.65 19.67
CA MET A 65 -9.25 -6.21 18.35
C MET A 65 -9.74 -7.67 18.44
N LYS A 66 -9.07 -8.49 19.25
CA LYS A 66 -9.47 -9.89 19.47
C LYS A 66 -10.85 -9.99 20.09
N ASN A 67 -11.15 -9.22 21.14
CA ASN A 67 -12.42 -9.24 21.87
C ASN A 67 -13.59 -8.80 20.98
N ARG A 68 -13.38 -7.80 20.13
CA ARG A 68 -14.39 -7.28 19.18
C ARG A 68 -14.39 -8.00 17.82
N GLY A 69 -13.58 -9.06 17.64
CA GLY A 69 -13.51 -9.82 16.40
C GLY A 69 -12.95 -9.04 15.20
N LEU A 70 -12.20 -7.95 15.44
CA LEU A 70 -11.63 -7.10 14.40
C LEU A 70 -10.41 -7.79 13.77
N LYS A 71 -10.57 -8.28 12.55
CA LYS A 71 -9.50 -8.96 11.80
C LYS A 71 -9.08 -8.09 10.61
N SER A 72 -7.79 -7.73 10.57
CA SER A 72 -7.22 -7.00 9.43
C SER A 72 -7.27 -7.85 8.17
N SER A 73 -7.63 -7.23 7.03
CA SER A 73 -7.63 -7.85 5.70
C SER A 73 -6.26 -8.43 5.30
N TYR A 74 -5.18 -7.94 5.87
CA TYR A 74 -3.82 -8.50 5.70
C TYR A 74 -3.58 -9.84 6.41
N THR A 75 -4.48 -10.26 7.30
CA THR A 75 -4.27 -11.51 8.08
C THR A 75 -4.62 -12.76 7.27
N VAL A 76 -5.29 -12.59 6.12
CA VAL A 76 -5.60 -13.68 5.20
C VAL A 76 -4.44 -13.82 4.22
N ALA A 77 -3.47 -14.68 4.54
CA ALA A 77 -2.30 -14.90 3.70
C ALA A 77 -2.62 -15.81 2.51
N TYR A 78 -2.63 -15.23 1.31
CA TYR A 78 -2.46 -15.98 0.06
C TYR A 78 -1.02 -15.75 -0.43
N PHE A 79 -0.09 -16.58 0.03
CA PHE A 79 1.30 -16.51 -0.44
C PHE A 79 1.54 -17.60 -1.48
N LYS A 80 1.76 -17.22 -2.75
CA LYS A 80 2.34 -18.09 -3.78
C LYS A 80 3.77 -17.64 -4.02
N VAL A 81 4.72 -18.54 -3.76
CA VAL A 81 6.13 -18.32 -4.11
C VAL A 81 6.26 -18.45 -5.63
N HIS A 82 6.66 -17.39 -6.31
CA HIS A 82 7.09 -17.45 -7.69
C HIS A 82 8.61 -17.53 -7.72
N HIS A 83 9.14 -18.65 -8.23
CA HIS A 83 10.55 -18.76 -8.58
C HIS A 83 10.71 -18.28 -10.03
N SER A 84 11.39 -17.15 -10.23
CA SER A 84 11.80 -16.69 -11.55
C SER A 84 13.31 -16.65 -11.65
N THR A 85 13.85 -17.25 -12.69
CA THR A 85 15.26 -17.12 -13.08
C THR A 85 15.45 -15.83 -13.85
N CYS A 86 16.35 -14.96 -13.40
CA CYS A 86 16.67 -13.71 -14.06
C CYS A 86 17.59 -13.99 -15.26
N ASN A 87 17.15 -13.59 -16.47
CA ASN A 87 18.03 -13.51 -17.64
C ASN A 87 18.58 -12.08 -17.76
N GLU A 88 19.90 -11.95 -17.69
CA GLU A 88 20.62 -10.69 -17.87
C GLU A 88 20.61 -10.29 -19.36
N ALA A 89 19.69 -9.43 -19.75
CA ALA A 89 19.66 -8.80 -21.07
C ALA A 89 20.18 -7.36 -21.00
N LYS A 90 20.90 -6.94 -22.05
CA LYS A 90 21.67 -5.69 -22.23
C LYS A 90 20.86 -4.39 -22.19
N THR A 91 19.97 -4.15 -21.25
CA THR A 91 19.28 -2.86 -21.15
C THR A 91 19.56 -2.24 -19.77
N THR A 92 19.94 -0.98 -19.79
CA THR A 92 20.43 -0.24 -18.63
C THR A 92 19.33 -0.08 -17.58
N ASN A 93 19.39 -0.86 -16.51
CA ASN A 93 18.65 -0.60 -15.29
C ASN A 93 19.40 0.47 -14.49
N VAL A 94 19.11 1.73 -14.75
CA VAL A 94 19.76 2.87 -14.08
C VAL A 94 19.44 2.87 -12.58
N LEU A 95 18.23 2.48 -12.19
CA LEU A 95 17.82 2.40 -10.79
C LEU A 95 18.61 1.36 -9.99
N ASN A 96 18.98 0.23 -10.64
CA ASN A 96 19.81 -0.85 -10.08
C ASN A 96 19.40 -1.27 -8.65
N ARG A 97 18.09 -1.41 -8.39
CA ARG A 97 17.49 -1.77 -7.09
C ARG A 97 17.81 -0.81 -5.93
N LYS A 98 18.32 0.38 -6.21
CA LYS A 98 18.53 1.43 -5.21
C LYS A 98 17.20 2.12 -4.93
N PHE A 99 16.36 1.48 -4.12
CA PHE A 99 15.00 1.97 -3.81
C PHE A 99 14.95 2.99 -2.66
N LEU A 100 16.05 3.19 -1.94
CA LEU A 100 16.17 4.25 -0.96
C LEU A 100 16.72 5.48 -1.66
N ARG A 101 16.04 6.61 -1.51
CA ARG A 101 16.42 7.90 -2.05
C ARG A 101 16.52 8.90 -0.93
N ASP A 102 17.39 9.89 -1.10
CA ASP A 102 17.66 10.91 -0.09
C ASP A 102 16.73 12.12 -0.29
N ASN A 103 16.30 12.38 -1.53
CA ASN A 103 15.46 13.51 -1.88
C ASN A 103 14.13 13.09 -2.55
N PRO A 104 13.04 13.86 -2.35
CA PRO A 104 11.81 13.71 -3.12
C PRO A 104 12.08 13.85 -4.62
N LEU A 105 11.29 13.13 -5.44
CA LEU A 105 11.32 13.18 -6.91
C LEU A 105 12.61 12.69 -7.58
N GLU A 106 13.66 12.35 -6.84
CA GLU A 106 14.91 11.81 -7.42
C GLU A 106 14.65 10.58 -8.28
N ALA A 107 13.71 9.71 -7.89
CA ALA A 107 13.29 8.59 -8.71
C ALA A 107 11.82 8.25 -8.48
N ILE A 108 11.08 8.14 -9.56
CA ILE A 108 9.70 7.68 -9.57
C ILE A 108 9.59 6.31 -10.23
N VAL A 109 8.70 5.48 -9.72
CA VAL A 109 8.43 4.15 -10.27
C VAL A 109 6.96 4.04 -10.65
N THR A 110 6.68 3.27 -11.68
CA THR A 110 5.32 2.99 -12.11
C THR A 110 5.16 1.53 -12.50
N ASP A 111 3.92 1.09 -12.47
CA ASP A 111 3.45 -0.19 -12.95
C ASP A 111 1.95 -0.09 -13.22
N LEU A 112 1.37 -1.15 -13.74
CA LEU A 112 -0.06 -1.27 -14.00
C LEU A 112 -0.64 -2.48 -13.31
N THR A 113 -1.86 -2.32 -12.78
CA THR A 113 -2.65 -3.46 -12.33
C THR A 113 -4.01 -3.48 -12.98
N TYR A 114 -4.66 -4.63 -12.98
CA TYR A 114 -6.02 -4.77 -13.49
C TYR A 114 -7.03 -4.86 -12.35
N VAL A 115 -8.18 -4.21 -12.57
CA VAL A 115 -9.33 -4.17 -11.66
C VAL A 115 -10.57 -4.53 -12.44
N ARG A 116 -11.45 -5.34 -11.86
CA ARG A 116 -12.71 -5.69 -12.50
C ARG A 116 -13.76 -4.62 -12.24
N VAL A 117 -14.36 -4.10 -13.32
CA VAL A 117 -15.47 -3.14 -13.28
C VAL A 117 -16.62 -3.76 -14.05
N GLY A 118 -17.71 -4.06 -13.35
CA GLY A 118 -18.80 -4.86 -13.91
C GLY A 118 -18.30 -6.20 -14.47
N LYS A 119 -18.47 -6.39 -15.77
CA LYS A 119 -18.03 -7.61 -16.47
C LYS A 119 -16.69 -7.49 -17.17
N LYS A 120 -16.08 -6.28 -17.22
CA LYS A 120 -14.84 -5.98 -17.96
C LYS A 120 -13.64 -5.82 -17.04
N TRP A 121 -12.45 -6.12 -17.57
CA TRP A 121 -11.19 -5.77 -16.93
C TRP A 121 -10.80 -4.34 -17.32
N ASN A 122 -10.41 -3.57 -16.33
CA ASN A 122 -9.89 -2.21 -16.46
C ASN A 122 -8.52 -2.16 -15.79
N TYR A 123 -7.77 -1.10 -16.09
CA TYR A 123 -6.40 -0.95 -15.63
C TYR A 123 -6.27 0.27 -14.73
N VAL A 124 -5.39 0.15 -13.73
CA VAL A 124 -5.01 1.24 -12.82
C VAL A 124 -3.51 1.42 -12.93
N CYS A 125 -3.08 2.65 -13.13
CA CYS A 125 -1.70 3.08 -13.14
C CYS A 125 -1.41 3.94 -11.92
N PHE A 126 -0.31 3.69 -11.21
CA PHE A 126 0.23 4.55 -10.18
C PHE A 126 1.64 5.01 -10.55
N ILE A 127 1.95 6.24 -10.21
CA ILE A 127 3.30 6.80 -10.23
C ILE A 127 3.68 7.11 -8.78
N LEU A 128 4.74 6.49 -8.30
CA LEU A 128 5.19 6.50 -6.92
C LEU A 128 6.53 7.19 -6.79
N ASP A 129 6.68 8.05 -5.79
CA ASP A 129 7.99 8.53 -5.36
C ASP A 129 8.73 7.47 -4.55
N LEU A 130 9.98 7.20 -4.88
CA LEU A 130 10.80 6.26 -4.11
C LEU A 130 11.29 6.83 -2.77
N PHE A 131 11.30 8.12 -2.57
CA PHE A 131 11.71 8.75 -1.32
C PHE A 131 10.75 8.44 -0.16
N ASN A 132 9.49 8.79 -0.32
CA ASN A 132 8.46 8.67 0.73
C ASN A 132 7.38 7.62 0.47
N ARG A 133 7.38 6.98 -0.71
CA ARG A 133 6.38 6.02 -1.18
C ARG A 133 5.01 6.65 -1.45
N GLU A 134 4.96 7.93 -1.66
CA GLU A 134 3.75 8.67 -2.00
C GLU A 134 3.29 8.35 -3.42
N ILE A 135 1.99 8.23 -3.62
CA ILE A 135 1.38 8.15 -4.95
C ILE A 135 1.26 9.57 -5.49
N LEU A 136 2.18 9.96 -6.37
CA LEU A 136 2.20 11.30 -6.97
C LEU A 136 1.10 11.48 -8.02
N GLY A 137 0.84 10.43 -8.78
CA GLY A 137 -0.14 10.44 -9.84
C GLY A 137 -0.78 9.07 -10.03
N TYR A 138 -2.01 9.08 -10.51
CA TYR A 138 -2.75 7.85 -10.76
C TYR A 138 -3.74 8.02 -11.91
N SER A 139 -4.15 6.92 -12.50
CA SER A 139 -5.20 6.89 -13.52
C SER A 139 -5.90 5.54 -13.55
N CYS A 140 -7.11 5.52 -14.05
CA CYS A 140 -7.78 4.29 -14.44
C CYS A 140 -8.38 4.40 -15.84
N GLY A 141 -8.53 3.26 -16.52
CA GLY A 141 -9.02 3.20 -17.90
C GLY A 141 -9.26 1.80 -18.41
N GLU A 142 -9.94 1.69 -19.54
CA GLU A 142 -10.28 0.41 -20.17
C GLU A 142 -9.10 -0.22 -20.92
N HIS A 143 -8.13 0.57 -21.33
CA HIS A 143 -7.00 0.14 -22.13
C HIS A 143 -5.67 0.24 -21.39
N LYS A 144 -4.79 -0.73 -21.64
CA LYS A 144 -3.43 -0.77 -21.15
C LYS A 144 -2.53 -0.14 -22.22
N ASP A 145 -2.41 1.19 -22.20
CA ASP A 145 -1.73 1.97 -23.21
C ASP A 145 -0.98 3.20 -22.64
N ALA A 146 -0.23 3.89 -23.50
CA ALA A 146 0.49 5.10 -23.15
C ALA A 146 -0.45 6.26 -22.71
N VAL A 147 -1.70 6.27 -23.17
CA VAL A 147 -2.67 7.31 -22.80
C VAL A 147 -3.00 7.21 -21.32
N LEU A 148 -3.17 5.98 -20.81
CA LEU A 148 -3.39 5.73 -19.38
C LEU A 148 -2.22 6.23 -18.54
N VAL A 149 -0.99 5.95 -18.96
CA VAL A 149 0.23 6.40 -18.27
C VAL A 149 0.33 7.93 -18.30
N LYS A 150 0.12 8.57 -19.44
CA LYS A 150 0.12 10.05 -19.57
C LYS A 150 -0.96 10.70 -18.70
N LYS A 151 -2.15 10.08 -18.58
CA LYS A 151 -3.20 10.54 -17.68
C LYS A 151 -2.73 10.48 -16.21
N ALA A 152 -1.95 9.47 -15.81
CA ALA A 152 -1.37 9.44 -14.46
C ALA A 152 -0.36 10.56 -14.25
N PHE A 153 0.52 10.82 -15.24
CA PHE A 153 1.45 11.95 -15.19
C PHE A 153 0.74 13.30 -15.06
N SER A 154 -0.36 13.51 -15.77
CA SER A 154 -1.13 14.77 -15.72
C SER A 154 -1.75 15.08 -14.36
N ARG A 155 -1.82 14.11 -13.45
CA ARG A 155 -2.32 14.28 -12.08
C ARG A 155 -1.21 14.57 -11.06
N ILE A 156 0.05 14.53 -11.47
CA ILE A 156 1.17 14.92 -10.61
C ILE A 156 1.13 16.43 -10.41
N LYS A 157 1.13 16.85 -9.14
CA LYS A 157 1.09 18.27 -8.76
C LYS A 157 2.47 18.89 -8.65
N GLN A 158 3.48 18.06 -8.43
CA GLN A 158 4.87 18.44 -8.29
C GLN A 158 5.51 18.77 -9.65
N PRO A 159 6.55 19.60 -9.71
CA PRO A 159 7.24 19.92 -10.96
C PRO A 159 7.93 18.68 -11.53
N LEU A 160 7.54 18.26 -12.73
CA LEU A 160 8.15 17.10 -13.40
C LEU A 160 9.61 17.32 -13.76
N THR A 161 10.08 18.58 -13.83
CA THR A 161 11.47 18.95 -14.06
C THR A 161 12.41 18.60 -12.90
N GLU A 162 11.87 18.28 -11.73
CA GLU A 162 12.64 17.82 -10.58
C GLU A 162 12.82 16.29 -10.56
N VAL A 163 12.13 15.57 -11.47
CA VAL A 163 12.22 14.11 -11.57
C VAL A 163 13.47 13.72 -12.36
N GLU A 164 14.38 12.98 -11.75
CA GLU A 164 15.61 12.54 -12.41
C GLU A 164 15.45 11.21 -13.12
N ILE A 165 14.75 10.24 -12.50
CA ILE A 165 14.64 8.86 -13.00
C ILE A 165 13.17 8.42 -13.03
N PHE A 166 12.74 7.90 -14.19
CA PHE A 166 11.48 7.20 -14.35
C PHE A 166 11.74 5.71 -14.60
N HIS A 167 11.40 4.87 -13.60
CA HIS A 167 11.63 3.43 -13.66
C HIS A 167 10.35 2.65 -13.88
N THR A 168 10.38 1.71 -14.83
CA THR A 168 9.24 0.87 -15.20
C THR A 168 9.69 -0.56 -15.54
N ASP A 169 8.71 -1.44 -15.69
CA ASP A 169 8.92 -2.68 -16.43
C ASP A 169 9.04 -2.39 -17.96
N ARG A 170 9.11 -3.45 -18.78
CA ARG A 170 9.21 -3.37 -20.24
C ARG A 170 7.85 -3.49 -20.92
N GLY A 171 6.79 -3.08 -20.27
CA GLY A 171 5.47 -3.05 -20.87
C GLY A 171 5.41 -2.05 -22.04
N LYS A 172 4.72 -2.43 -23.13
CA LYS A 172 4.55 -1.54 -24.29
C LYS A 172 3.85 -0.24 -23.97
N GLU A 173 3.08 -0.21 -22.92
CA GLU A 173 2.44 0.98 -22.34
C GLU A 173 3.44 2.01 -21.85
N PHE A 174 4.64 1.57 -21.44
CA PHE A 174 5.73 2.42 -20.96
C PHE A 174 6.83 2.60 -22.02
N ASP A 175 7.12 1.57 -22.81
CA ASP A 175 8.20 1.54 -23.80
C ASP A 175 7.64 1.89 -25.18
N ASN A 176 7.41 3.18 -25.43
CA ASN A 176 6.85 3.71 -26.66
C ASN A 176 7.22 5.19 -26.86
N GLN A 177 7.09 5.65 -28.11
CA GLN A 177 7.44 7.01 -28.51
C GLN A 177 6.72 8.11 -27.68
N ALA A 178 5.45 7.92 -27.34
CA ALA A 178 4.68 8.94 -26.63
C ALA A 178 5.18 9.17 -25.18
N ILE A 179 5.73 8.13 -24.55
CA ILE A 179 6.39 8.23 -23.24
C ILE A 179 7.81 8.77 -23.42
N ASP A 180 8.53 8.37 -24.47
CA ASP A 180 9.86 8.92 -24.78
C ASP A 180 9.82 10.43 -24.98
N GLU A 181 8.85 10.94 -25.72
CA GLU A 181 8.62 12.37 -25.92
C GLU A 181 8.35 13.10 -24.59
N LEU A 182 7.52 12.50 -23.71
CA LEU A 182 7.23 13.08 -22.41
C LEU A 182 8.51 13.14 -21.55
N LEU A 183 9.26 12.04 -21.45
CA LEU A 183 10.49 11.99 -20.65
C LEU A 183 11.54 12.97 -21.18
N THR A 184 11.69 13.08 -22.51
CA THR A 184 12.60 14.03 -23.15
C THR A 184 12.20 15.48 -22.87
N THR A 185 10.90 15.79 -22.87
CA THR A 185 10.39 17.15 -22.60
C THR A 185 10.78 17.64 -21.21
N PHE A 186 10.81 16.75 -20.23
CA PHE A 186 11.12 17.08 -18.84
C PHE A 186 12.54 16.67 -18.40
N ASP A 187 13.38 16.21 -19.33
CA ASP A 187 14.77 15.75 -19.07
C ASP A 187 14.85 14.59 -18.06
N ILE A 188 13.87 13.68 -18.12
CA ILE A 188 13.77 12.54 -17.20
C ILE A 188 14.49 11.33 -17.79
N ASN A 189 15.43 10.74 -17.05
CA ASN A 189 16.14 9.56 -17.45
C ASN A 189 15.26 8.30 -17.35
N ARG A 190 15.14 7.56 -18.43
CA ARG A 190 14.44 6.27 -18.42
C ARG A 190 15.29 5.17 -17.76
N SER A 191 14.66 4.38 -16.90
CA SER A 191 15.22 3.18 -16.33
C SER A 191 14.25 2.01 -16.53
N LEU A 192 14.73 0.89 -17.05
CA LEU A 192 13.90 -0.29 -17.31
C LEU A 192 14.37 -1.48 -16.48
N SER A 193 13.42 -2.19 -15.87
CA SER A 193 13.70 -3.46 -15.18
C SER A 193 14.33 -4.48 -16.14
N HIS A 194 15.17 -5.35 -15.64
CA HIS A 194 15.67 -6.49 -16.43
C HIS A 194 14.53 -7.45 -16.74
N LYS A 195 14.58 -8.04 -17.94
CA LYS A 195 13.55 -9.00 -18.36
C LYS A 195 13.51 -10.21 -17.43
N GLY A 196 12.34 -10.50 -16.86
CA GLY A 196 12.14 -11.60 -15.92
C GLY A 196 12.66 -11.35 -14.51
N CYS A 197 13.00 -10.11 -14.16
CA CYS A 197 13.45 -9.72 -12.82
C CYS A 197 12.38 -8.89 -12.09
N PRO A 198 11.37 -9.52 -11.45
CA PRO A 198 10.32 -8.80 -10.73
C PRO A 198 10.87 -7.97 -9.57
N PHE A 199 11.99 -8.40 -8.98
CA PHE A 199 12.63 -7.66 -7.88
C PHE A 199 13.11 -6.25 -8.29
N ASP A 200 13.28 -5.97 -9.58
CA ASP A 200 13.70 -4.66 -10.06
C ASP A 200 12.59 -3.62 -9.91
N ASN A 201 11.30 -4.03 -9.83
CA ASN A 201 10.14 -3.18 -9.58
C ASN A 201 9.40 -3.51 -8.27
N ALA A 202 10.12 -4.03 -7.27
CA ALA A 202 9.54 -4.54 -6.03
C ALA A 202 8.70 -3.52 -5.25
N VAL A 203 9.03 -2.23 -5.35
CA VAL A 203 8.29 -1.16 -4.66
C VAL A 203 6.91 -0.98 -5.28
N ALA A 204 6.80 -0.89 -6.60
CA ALA A 204 5.51 -0.80 -7.29
C ALA A 204 4.68 -2.06 -7.03
N GLU A 205 5.26 -3.27 -7.16
CA GLU A 205 4.57 -4.53 -6.85
C GLU A 205 4.00 -4.55 -5.41
N SER A 206 4.79 -4.11 -4.44
CA SER A 206 4.36 -4.03 -3.04
C SER A 206 3.18 -3.07 -2.85
N THR A 207 3.21 -1.92 -3.52
CA THR A 207 2.12 -0.93 -3.48
C THR A 207 0.85 -1.47 -4.11
N TYR A 208 0.96 -2.15 -5.26
CA TYR A 208 -0.21 -2.79 -5.88
C TYR A 208 -0.78 -3.94 -5.06
N LYS A 209 0.05 -4.66 -4.32
CA LYS A 209 -0.43 -5.64 -3.35
C LYS A 209 -1.26 -4.95 -2.26
N SER A 210 -0.81 -3.80 -1.75
CA SER A 210 -1.58 -2.99 -0.79
C SER A 210 -2.89 -2.51 -1.40
N LEU A 211 -2.87 -1.93 -2.60
CA LEU A 211 -4.07 -1.51 -3.33
C LEU A 211 -5.08 -2.66 -3.45
N LYS A 212 -4.64 -3.83 -3.87
CA LYS A 212 -5.55 -4.98 -4.03
C LYS A 212 -6.20 -5.40 -2.72
N VAL A 213 -5.43 -5.48 -1.64
CA VAL A 213 -5.92 -5.95 -0.33
C VAL A 213 -6.76 -4.89 0.38
N GLU A 214 -6.34 -3.63 0.33
CA GLU A 214 -6.98 -2.55 1.08
C GLU A 214 -8.19 -1.95 0.34
N PHE A 215 -8.19 -2.04 -0.98
CA PHE A 215 -9.16 -1.37 -1.83
C PHE A 215 -9.88 -2.34 -2.78
N VAL A 216 -9.19 -2.93 -3.76
CA VAL A 216 -9.84 -3.67 -4.85
C VAL A 216 -10.69 -4.85 -4.35
N TYR A 217 -10.21 -5.61 -3.37
CA TYR A 217 -10.94 -6.79 -2.84
C TYR A 217 -12.03 -6.43 -1.83
N GLN A 218 -12.14 -5.15 -1.43
CA GLN A 218 -13.14 -4.68 -0.48
C GLN A 218 -14.37 -4.09 -1.19
N TYR A 219 -14.27 -3.79 -2.49
CA TYR A 219 -15.29 -3.11 -3.27
C TYR A 219 -15.66 -3.87 -4.53
N THR A 220 -16.89 -3.65 -4.98
CA THR A 220 -17.35 -4.06 -6.31
C THR A 220 -17.63 -2.79 -7.09
N PHE A 221 -16.98 -2.62 -8.24
CA PHE A 221 -17.11 -1.44 -9.09
C PHE A 221 -18.05 -1.76 -10.26
N GLU A 222 -19.08 -0.95 -10.44
CA GLU A 222 -20.04 -1.09 -11.54
C GLU A 222 -19.64 -0.29 -12.77
N THR A 223 -19.05 0.91 -12.53
CA THR A 223 -18.63 1.83 -13.60
C THR A 223 -17.19 2.28 -13.42
N LEU A 224 -16.55 2.68 -14.53
CA LEU A 224 -15.21 3.25 -14.50
C LEU A 224 -15.15 4.58 -13.74
N GLN A 225 -16.23 5.36 -13.79
CA GLN A 225 -16.35 6.60 -13.03
C GLN A 225 -16.37 6.35 -11.53
N GLN A 226 -17.09 5.32 -11.08
CA GLN A 226 -17.08 4.91 -9.68
C GLN A 226 -15.67 4.50 -9.25
N LEU A 227 -14.97 3.69 -10.07
CA LEU A 227 -13.58 3.31 -9.77
C LEU A 227 -12.66 4.53 -9.65
N ASP A 228 -12.78 5.52 -10.57
CA ASP A 228 -11.92 6.73 -10.54
C ASP A 228 -12.18 7.58 -9.29
N LEU A 229 -13.43 7.69 -8.86
CA LEU A 229 -13.85 8.44 -7.68
C LEU A 229 -13.37 7.77 -6.38
N GLU A 230 -13.59 6.47 -6.25
CA GLU A 230 -13.13 5.69 -5.09
C GLU A 230 -11.61 5.61 -5.03
N LEU A 231 -10.94 5.61 -6.19
CA LEU A 231 -9.48 5.63 -6.29
C LEU A 231 -8.92 6.99 -5.84
N PHE A 232 -9.63 8.10 -6.17
CA PHE A 232 -9.29 9.42 -5.67
C PHE A 232 -9.32 9.46 -4.14
N ASP A 233 -10.37 8.93 -3.52
CA ASP A 233 -10.51 8.87 -2.05
C ASP A 233 -9.50 7.92 -1.40
N TYR A 234 -9.07 6.87 -2.11
CA TYR A 234 -8.04 5.96 -1.61
C TYR A 234 -6.65 6.58 -1.59
N VAL A 235 -6.34 7.43 -2.58
CA VAL A 235 -5.00 8.04 -2.76
C VAL A 235 -4.82 9.27 -1.87
N ASN A 236 -5.85 10.12 -1.66
CA ASN A 236 -5.78 11.36 -0.89
C ASN A 236 -6.26 11.17 0.55
#